data_f8b603549ca6929c9e3e6fa8dc99a6a0
#
_entry.id   f8b603549ca6929c9e3e6fa8dc99a6a0
#
_cell.length_a   1.000
_cell.length_b   1.000
_cell.length_c   1.000
_cell.angle_alpha   90.00
_cell.angle_beta   90.00
_cell.angle_gamma   90.00
#
_symmetry.space_group_name_H-M   'P 1'
#
loop_
_entity.id
_entity.type
_entity.pdbx_description
1 polymer ?
#
loop_
_entity_poly.entity_id
_entity_poly.type
_entity_poly.pdbx_seq_one_letter_code
_entity_poly.pdbx_strand_id
1 'polypeptide(L)'
;VAETLALLGDHARAGRRAQVLAGGTDVLVQLRGVDRTPRALVDIKGLAEVNRLHVGADHVFIGAAIPSAHLNENAELARLYPGLMEAADLIGSTQIQGRASVGGNLCNASPAGDTIPALIAVGARCVIATASGTRELPVEAFVTGVGRNALVSGELLLGLSLPRPGAATADAYLRFTPRTEMDIAVAGCGVSVTLDAGGVCTAARVGIGAVAPTALLVEAAAAALVGTRLDEAALNAAGAACSSAASPITDKRGTADYRRKVVGVLCRRAVGIARDRVLAHRA
;
A
#
# COMPACT_ATOMS: atom_id res chain seq x y z
N VAL A 1 14.74 -2.25 18.94
CA VAL A 1 14.24 -0.96 18.40
C VAL A 1 15.01 0.21 19.00
N ALA A 2 15.12 0.34 20.34
CA ALA A 2 15.80 1.50 20.97
C ALA A 2 17.23 1.72 20.44
N GLU A 3 18.03 0.66 20.34
CA GLU A 3 19.39 0.71 19.79
C GLU A 3 19.38 1.17 18.31
N THR A 4 18.44 0.69 17.52
CA THR A 4 18.28 1.09 16.11
C THR A 4 17.96 2.58 15.98
N LEU A 5 17.05 3.11 16.79
CA LEU A 5 16.71 4.54 16.81
C LEU A 5 17.91 5.39 17.23
N ALA A 6 18.66 4.95 18.26
CA ALA A 6 19.88 5.62 18.70
C ALA A 6 20.91 5.67 17.56
N LEU A 7 21.16 4.54 16.89
CA LEU A 7 22.09 4.45 15.76
C LEU A 7 21.69 5.35 14.60
N LEU A 8 20.43 5.36 14.21
CA LEU A 8 19.90 6.25 13.16
C LEU A 8 20.06 7.74 13.56
N GLY A 9 19.75 8.06 14.82
CA GLY A 9 19.91 9.40 15.37
C GLY A 9 21.38 9.85 15.42
N ASP A 10 22.32 8.96 15.82
CA ASP A 10 23.76 9.25 15.86
C ASP A 10 24.32 9.54 14.45
N HIS A 11 23.92 8.76 13.46
CA HIS A 11 24.31 9.02 12.09
C HIS A 11 23.79 10.38 11.62
N ALA A 12 22.54 10.70 11.90
CA ALA A 12 21.94 11.98 11.51
C ALA A 12 22.65 13.16 12.18
N ARG A 13 22.91 13.09 13.50
CA ARG A 13 23.66 14.15 14.22
C ARG A 13 25.07 14.36 13.70
N ALA A 14 25.70 13.29 13.25
CA ALA A 14 27.03 13.35 12.64
C ALA A 14 27.01 13.75 11.14
N GLY A 15 25.86 14.12 10.58
CA GLY A 15 25.73 14.46 9.14
C GLY A 15 26.01 13.28 8.19
N ARG A 16 25.97 12.05 8.70
CA ARG A 16 26.23 10.84 7.91
C ARG A 16 24.91 10.22 7.44
N ARG A 17 24.88 9.73 6.23
CA ARG A 17 23.71 9.03 5.70
C ARG A 17 23.59 7.62 6.31
N ALA A 18 22.40 7.29 6.81
CA ALA A 18 22.02 5.94 7.18
C ALA A 18 20.77 5.53 6.41
N GLN A 19 20.68 4.26 6.06
CA GLN A 19 19.55 3.69 5.35
C GLN A 19 19.15 2.38 6.02
N VAL A 20 17.87 2.26 6.34
CA VAL A 20 17.31 1.02 6.91
C VAL A 20 17.31 -0.07 5.85
N LEU A 21 17.71 -1.27 6.24
CA LEU A 21 17.73 -2.47 5.41
C LEU A 21 16.77 -3.51 5.99
N ALA A 22 15.62 -3.72 5.32
CA ALA A 22 14.74 -4.85 5.53
C ALA A 22 15.05 -5.94 4.49
N GLY A 23 14.17 -6.24 3.55
CA GLY A 23 14.41 -7.22 2.49
C GLY A 23 15.55 -6.90 1.53
N GLY A 24 15.83 -5.62 1.31
CA GLY A 24 16.95 -5.15 0.48
C GLY A 24 16.69 -5.13 -1.03
N THR A 25 15.51 -5.50 -1.48
CA THR A 25 15.19 -5.64 -2.91
C THR A 25 15.30 -4.33 -3.70
N ASP A 26 14.99 -3.18 -3.08
CA ASP A 26 15.23 -1.85 -3.65
C ASP A 26 16.59 -1.27 -3.22
N VAL A 27 16.94 -1.40 -1.95
CA VAL A 27 18.17 -0.80 -1.39
C VAL A 27 19.41 -1.28 -2.12
N LEU A 28 19.55 -2.58 -2.40
CA LEU A 28 20.71 -3.13 -3.09
C LEU A 28 20.79 -2.67 -4.56
N VAL A 29 19.65 -2.43 -5.20
CA VAL A 29 19.61 -1.84 -6.54
C VAL A 29 20.05 -0.37 -6.50
N GLN A 30 19.55 0.40 -5.51
CA GLN A 30 19.94 1.80 -5.30
C GLN A 30 21.44 1.96 -5.03
N LEU A 31 22.06 1.03 -4.28
CA LEU A 31 23.51 1.04 -4.03
C LEU A 31 24.36 0.83 -5.28
N ARG A 32 23.80 0.16 -6.29
CA ARG A 32 24.45 -0.04 -7.62
C ARG A 32 24.18 1.11 -8.58
N GLY A 33 23.30 2.03 -8.21
CA GLY A 33 22.90 3.19 -9.03
C GLY A 33 23.98 4.26 -9.14
N VAL A 34 23.59 5.42 -9.67
CA VAL A 34 24.47 6.56 -9.92
C VAL A 34 24.96 7.22 -8.61
N ASP A 35 24.11 7.26 -7.58
CA ASP A 35 24.47 7.83 -6.27
C ASP A 35 25.40 6.88 -5.50
N ARG A 36 26.69 7.19 -5.53
CA ARG A 36 27.76 6.49 -4.83
C ARG A 36 28.08 7.07 -3.44
N THR A 37 27.26 7.99 -2.94
CA THR A 37 27.47 8.60 -1.61
C THR A 37 27.50 7.51 -0.54
N PRO A 38 28.57 7.43 0.27
CA PRO A 38 28.68 6.45 1.35
C PRO A 38 27.50 6.56 2.33
N ARG A 39 26.95 5.43 2.72
CA ARG A 39 25.87 5.35 3.71
C ARG A 39 26.02 4.11 4.58
N ALA A 40 25.65 4.23 5.86
CA ALA A 40 25.53 3.08 6.73
C ALA A 40 24.23 2.31 6.40
N LEU A 41 24.30 0.99 6.38
CA LEU A 41 23.11 0.15 6.31
C LEU A 41 22.75 -0.35 7.70
N VAL A 42 21.54 -0.04 8.15
CA VAL A 42 21.02 -0.48 9.45
C VAL A 42 20.07 -1.64 9.21
N ASP A 43 20.55 -2.84 9.45
CA ASP A 43 19.79 -4.08 9.24
C ASP A 43 18.79 -4.29 10.38
N ILE A 44 17.50 -4.33 10.02
CA ILE A 44 16.41 -4.48 10.99
C ILE A 44 15.77 -5.87 10.99
N LYS A 45 16.23 -6.79 10.14
CA LYS A 45 15.61 -8.12 9.99
C LYS A 45 15.63 -8.97 11.27
N GLY A 46 16.56 -8.70 12.19
CA GLY A 46 16.63 -9.36 13.48
C GLY A 46 15.71 -8.80 14.57
N LEU A 47 15.00 -7.71 14.32
CA LEU A 47 14.10 -7.09 15.30
C LEU A 47 12.75 -7.82 15.34
N ALA A 48 12.35 -8.30 16.53
CA ALA A 48 11.08 -9.01 16.69
C ALA A 48 9.86 -8.13 16.33
N GLU A 49 9.90 -6.84 16.69
CA GLU A 49 8.81 -5.91 16.52
C GLU A 49 8.44 -5.69 15.04
N VAL A 50 9.44 -5.59 14.16
CA VAL A 50 9.22 -5.38 12.70
C VAL A 50 8.88 -6.67 11.95
N ASN A 51 9.00 -7.83 12.61
CA ASN A 51 8.62 -9.15 12.07
C ASN A 51 7.35 -9.71 12.73
N ARG A 52 6.71 -8.94 13.64
CA ARG A 52 5.51 -9.40 14.32
C ARG A 52 4.29 -9.32 13.41
N LEU A 53 3.54 -10.42 13.29
CA LEU A 53 2.18 -10.46 12.78
C LEU A 53 1.24 -10.69 13.96
N HIS A 54 0.23 -9.85 14.12
CA HIS A 54 -0.78 -10.01 15.15
C HIS A 54 -2.17 -9.75 14.58
N VAL A 55 -3.03 -10.75 14.65
CA VAL A 55 -4.43 -10.65 14.24
C VAL A 55 -5.28 -10.54 15.51
N GLY A 56 -5.63 -9.29 15.86
CA GLY A 56 -6.46 -8.97 17.03
C GLY A 56 -7.95 -8.91 16.71
N ALA A 57 -8.76 -8.62 17.73
CA ALA A 57 -10.22 -8.50 17.58
C ALA A 57 -10.61 -7.26 16.77
N ASP A 58 -9.95 -6.12 17.01
CA ASP A 58 -10.29 -4.82 16.43
C ASP A 58 -9.35 -4.39 15.31
N HIS A 59 -8.12 -4.87 15.32
CA HIS A 59 -7.11 -4.52 14.33
C HIS A 59 -6.12 -5.66 14.07
N VAL A 60 -5.50 -5.60 12.90
CA VAL A 60 -4.38 -6.46 12.51
C VAL A 60 -3.12 -5.62 12.45
N PHE A 61 -2.04 -6.09 13.07
CA PHE A 61 -0.72 -5.46 12.96
C PHE A 61 0.19 -6.31 12.07
N ILE A 62 0.75 -5.68 11.03
CA ILE A 62 1.71 -6.29 10.11
C ILE A 62 3.05 -5.58 10.28
N GLY A 63 4.06 -6.29 10.79
CA GLY A 63 5.42 -5.77 10.96
C GLY A 63 6.06 -5.35 9.63
N ALA A 64 6.82 -4.25 9.64
CA ALA A 64 7.33 -3.62 8.43
C ALA A 64 8.32 -4.48 7.63
N ALA A 65 8.99 -5.44 8.27
CA ALA A 65 10.00 -6.28 7.62
C ALA A 65 9.52 -7.71 7.29
N ILE A 66 8.25 -8.05 7.56
CA ILE A 66 7.70 -9.36 7.21
C ILE A 66 7.79 -9.55 5.69
N PRO A 67 8.41 -10.63 5.19
CA PRO A 67 8.42 -10.94 3.77
C PRO A 67 7.01 -11.11 3.20
N SER A 68 6.75 -10.55 2.02
CA SER A 68 5.43 -10.65 1.37
C SER A 68 4.99 -12.11 1.15
N ALA A 69 5.92 -13.02 0.89
CA ALA A 69 5.63 -14.44 0.78
C ALA A 69 4.96 -15.01 2.05
N HIS A 70 5.42 -14.63 3.25
CA HIS A 70 4.80 -15.07 4.51
C HIS A 70 3.39 -14.49 4.71
N LEU A 71 3.13 -13.27 4.18
CA LEU A 71 1.78 -12.70 4.22
C LEU A 71 0.85 -13.43 3.25
N ASN A 72 1.33 -13.74 2.04
CA ASN A 72 0.55 -14.41 1.00
C ASN A 72 0.18 -15.85 1.38
N GLU A 73 1.02 -16.53 2.19
CA GLU A 73 0.75 -17.86 2.74
C GLU A 73 -0.24 -17.85 3.93
N ASN A 74 -0.57 -16.67 4.47
CA ASN A 74 -1.44 -16.55 5.63
C ASN A 74 -2.93 -16.56 5.22
N ALA A 75 -3.61 -17.68 5.41
CA ALA A 75 -5.01 -17.86 5.03
C ALA A 75 -5.98 -16.88 5.75
N GLU A 76 -5.67 -16.47 6.99
CA GLU A 76 -6.51 -15.51 7.70
C GLU A 76 -6.39 -14.10 7.10
N LEU A 77 -5.17 -13.66 6.75
CA LEU A 77 -4.97 -12.38 6.04
C LEU A 77 -5.63 -12.40 4.66
N ALA A 78 -5.49 -13.50 3.91
CA ALA A 78 -6.11 -13.65 2.60
C ALA A 78 -7.65 -13.57 2.67
N ARG A 79 -8.24 -14.06 3.78
CA ARG A 79 -9.67 -13.95 4.03
C ARG A 79 -10.09 -12.54 4.47
N LEU A 80 -9.29 -11.87 5.32
CA LEU A 80 -9.62 -10.54 5.86
C LEU A 80 -9.36 -9.41 4.86
N TYR A 81 -8.27 -9.52 4.08
CA TYR A 81 -7.81 -8.47 3.18
C TYR A 81 -7.37 -9.06 1.83
N PRO A 82 -8.29 -9.71 1.09
CA PRO A 82 -7.94 -10.36 -0.18
C PRO A 82 -7.29 -9.40 -1.17
N GLY A 83 -7.77 -8.15 -1.26
CA GLY A 83 -7.20 -7.14 -2.15
C GLY A 83 -5.79 -6.69 -1.74
N LEU A 84 -5.51 -6.56 -0.44
CA LEU A 84 -4.16 -6.26 0.01
C LEU A 84 -3.20 -7.42 -0.26
N MET A 85 -3.64 -8.67 -0.11
CA MET A 85 -2.83 -9.85 -0.44
C MET A 85 -2.61 -9.96 -1.95
N GLU A 86 -3.60 -9.67 -2.79
CA GLU A 86 -3.43 -9.53 -4.24
C GLU A 86 -2.32 -8.52 -4.58
N ALA A 87 -2.32 -7.34 -3.93
CA ALA A 87 -1.29 -6.33 -4.14
C ALA A 87 0.10 -6.80 -3.68
N ALA A 88 0.19 -7.51 -2.56
CA ALA A 88 1.44 -8.04 -2.03
C ALA A 88 2.02 -9.16 -2.93
N ASP A 89 1.16 -9.98 -3.53
CA ASP A 89 1.55 -11.05 -4.47
C ASP A 89 2.04 -10.51 -5.83
N LEU A 90 1.74 -9.26 -6.13
CA LEU A 90 2.23 -8.60 -7.35
C LEU A 90 3.60 -7.92 -7.19
N ILE A 91 4.22 -7.93 -6.01
CA ILE A 91 5.54 -7.34 -5.80
C ILE A 91 6.62 -8.20 -6.46
N GLY A 92 7.21 -7.67 -7.53
CA GLY A 92 8.34 -8.32 -8.22
C GLY A 92 8.00 -9.69 -8.78
N SER A 93 8.62 -10.72 -8.24
CA SER A 93 8.41 -12.14 -8.54
C SER A 93 8.39 -12.95 -7.25
N THR A 94 8.03 -14.22 -7.30
CA THR A 94 8.02 -15.13 -6.14
C THR A 94 9.35 -15.10 -5.36
N GLN A 95 10.51 -15.05 -6.08
CA GLN A 95 11.82 -14.96 -5.44
C GLN A 95 12.03 -13.63 -4.72
N ILE A 96 11.51 -12.53 -5.28
CA ILE A 96 11.58 -11.21 -4.66
C ILE A 96 10.69 -11.15 -3.42
N GLN A 97 9.51 -11.76 -3.44
CA GLN A 97 8.55 -11.78 -2.34
C GLN A 97 9.10 -12.48 -1.08
N GLY A 98 10.04 -13.43 -1.22
CA GLY A 98 10.76 -14.02 -0.10
C GLY A 98 11.63 -13.02 0.69
N ARG A 99 11.84 -11.81 0.18
CA ARG A 99 12.64 -10.74 0.78
C ARG A 99 11.90 -9.41 0.87
N ALA A 100 11.15 -9.03 -0.16
CA ALA A 100 10.39 -7.79 -0.18
C ALA A 100 9.32 -7.78 0.92
N SER A 101 9.06 -6.62 1.50
CA SER A 101 8.04 -6.45 2.52
C SER A 101 7.12 -5.27 2.18
N VAL A 102 5.90 -5.32 2.70
CA VAL A 102 4.92 -4.24 2.53
C VAL A 102 5.43 -2.93 3.13
N GLY A 103 6.07 -2.99 4.31
CA GLY A 103 6.71 -1.80 4.92
C GLY A 103 7.88 -1.28 4.10
N GLY A 104 8.70 -2.17 3.49
CA GLY A 104 9.79 -1.77 2.59
C GLY A 104 9.26 -1.10 1.33
N ASN A 105 8.21 -1.66 0.70
CA ASN A 105 7.54 -1.09 -0.47
C ASN A 105 6.99 0.32 -0.17
N LEU A 106 6.36 0.50 1.00
CA LEU A 106 5.85 1.79 1.44
C LEU A 106 6.99 2.80 1.70
N CYS A 107 8.06 2.40 2.42
CA CYS A 107 9.21 3.27 2.71
C CYS A 107 10.01 3.66 1.48
N ASN A 108 10.05 2.81 0.44
CA ASN A 108 10.66 3.12 -0.86
C ASN A 108 9.94 4.27 -1.58
N ALA A 109 8.66 4.50 -1.24
CA ALA A 109 7.85 5.63 -1.72
C ALA A 109 7.84 5.76 -3.25
N SER A 110 7.82 4.63 -3.96
CA SER A 110 7.63 4.61 -5.42
C SER A 110 6.18 4.97 -5.76
N PRO A 111 5.94 5.86 -6.73
CA PRO A 111 4.58 6.12 -7.23
C PRO A 111 3.84 4.86 -7.70
N ALA A 112 4.59 3.85 -8.13
CA ALA A 112 4.08 2.58 -8.63
C ALA A 112 4.19 1.43 -7.61
N GLY A 113 4.29 1.75 -6.31
CA GLY A 113 4.25 0.76 -5.25
C GLY A 113 2.87 0.12 -5.14
N ASP A 114 2.75 -1.16 -5.49
CA ASP A 114 1.46 -1.86 -5.64
C ASP A 114 0.67 -1.93 -4.33
N THR A 115 1.35 -2.13 -3.20
CA THR A 115 0.66 -2.25 -1.90
C THR A 115 0.12 -0.94 -1.36
N ILE A 116 0.64 0.23 -1.79
CA ILE A 116 0.25 1.52 -1.22
C ILE A 116 -1.22 1.85 -1.46
N PRO A 117 -1.79 1.79 -2.69
CA PRO A 117 -3.21 2.04 -2.90
C PRO A 117 -4.11 0.99 -2.22
N ALA A 118 -3.68 -0.26 -2.09
CA ALA A 118 -4.41 -1.28 -1.34
C ALA A 118 -4.44 -0.97 0.16
N LEU A 119 -3.32 -0.55 0.76
CA LEU A 119 -3.24 -0.10 2.15
C LEU A 119 -4.13 1.13 2.42
N ILE A 120 -4.15 2.09 1.49
CA ILE A 120 -5.05 3.26 1.55
C ILE A 120 -6.51 2.79 1.56
N ALA A 121 -6.87 1.85 0.70
CA ALA A 121 -8.23 1.34 0.58
C ALA A 121 -8.71 0.65 1.88
N VAL A 122 -7.86 -0.12 2.54
CA VAL A 122 -8.22 -0.77 3.81
C VAL A 122 -8.07 0.14 5.04
N GLY A 123 -7.69 1.40 4.85
CA GLY A 123 -7.55 2.37 5.94
C GLY A 123 -6.37 2.11 6.88
N ALA A 124 -5.29 1.55 6.36
CA ALA A 124 -4.09 1.22 7.13
C ALA A 124 -3.40 2.47 7.69
N ARG A 125 -2.79 2.33 8.87
CA ARG A 125 -2.00 3.35 9.55
C ARG A 125 -0.57 2.86 9.74
N CYS A 126 0.39 3.74 9.52
CA CYS A 126 1.80 3.51 9.85
C CYS A 126 2.01 3.63 11.35
N VAL A 127 2.62 2.64 11.97
CA VAL A 127 3.08 2.69 13.36
C VAL A 127 4.58 2.97 13.34
N ILE A 128 4.96 4.15 13.83
CA ILE A 128 6.32 4.69 13.72
C ILE A 128 6.94 4.80 15.10
N ALA A 129 8.09 4.17 15.30
CA ALA A 129 8.90 4.34 16.52
C ALA A 129 9.66 5.66 16.48
N THR A 130 9.63 6.38 17.58
CA THR A 130 10.36 7.63 17.83
C THR A 130 11.19 7.50 19.09
N ALA A 131 12.08 8.46 19.37
CA ALA A 131 12.85 8.48 20.63
C ALA A 131 11.97 8.59 21.89
N SER A 132 10.75 9.12 21.77
CA SER A 132 9.81 9.33 22.89
C SER A 132 8.67 8.31 22.96
N GLY A 133 8.64 7.32 22.09
CA GLY A 133 7.56 6.32 22.03
C GLY A 133 7.15 5.98 20.62
N THR A 134 5.85 5.92 20.35
CA THR A 134 5.31 5.65 19.02
C THR A 134 4.37 6.75 18.57
N ARG A 135 4.30 6.99 17.26
CA ARG A 135 3.27 7.82 16.64
C ARG A 135 2.60 7.08 15.49
N GLU A 136 1.39 7.46 15.18
CA GLU A 136 0.66 6.89 14.05
C GLU A 136 0.38 7.93 12.97
N LEU A 137 0.34 7.48 11.72
CA LEU A 137 0.05 8.30 10.56
C LEU A 137 -0.75 7.47 9.54
N PRO A 138 -1.85 7.99 8.95
CA PRO A 138 -2.52 7.29 7.85
C PRO A 138 -1.55 7.04 6.68
N VAL A 139 -1.71 5.92 5.99
CA VAL A 139 -0.81 5.55 4.87
C VAL A 139 -0.84 6.59 3.75
N GLU A 140 -1.98 7.19 3.46
CA GLU A 140 -2.15 8.26 2.47
C GLU A 140 -1.34 9.52 2.79
N ALA A 141 -0.97 9.75 4.05
CA ALA A 141 -0.13 10.87 4.49
C ALA A 141 1.35 10.48 4.64
N PHE A 142 1.70 9.20 4.49
CA PHE A 142 3.07 8.73 4.74
C PHE A 142 4.00 9.03 3.57
N VAL A 143 3.57 8.84 2.32
CA VAL A 143 4.38 9.15 1.13
C VAL A 143 4.21 10.61 0.76
N THR A 144 5.28 11.40 0.91
CA THR A 144 5.28 12.86 0.72
C THR A 144 5.80 13.31 -0.65
N GLY A 145 6.25 12.37 -1.48
CA GLY A 145 6.75 12.61 -2.83
C GLY A 145 7.47 11.39 -3.38
N VAL A 146 7.93 11.47 -4.62
CA VAL A 146 8.68 10.37 -5.25
C VAL A 146 9.95 10.06 -4.45
N GLY A 147 10.06 8.84 -3.93
CA GLY A 147 11.20 8.42 -3.09
C GLY A 147 11.31 9.15 -1.75
N ARG A 148 10.24 9.80 -1.29
CA ARG A 148 10.22 10.56 -0.02
C ARG A 148 9.02 10.15 0.83
N ASN A 149 9.25 10.00 2.13
CA ASN A 149 8.23 9.64 3.10
C ASN A 149 8.30 10.56 4.34
N ALA A 150 7.35 10.40 5.24
CA ALA A 150 7.13 11.25 6.41
C ALA A 150 7.99 10.86 7.63
N LEU A 151 8.92 9.90 7.50
CA LEU A 151 9.87 9.60 8.56
C LEU A 151 10.88 10.74 8.69
N VAL A 152 11.10 11.17 9.92
CA VAL A 152 12.20 12.07 10.22
C VAL A 152 13.42 11.28 10.69
N SER A 153 14.58 11.94 10.72
CA SER A 153 15.83 11.31 11.14
C SER A 153 15.71 10.72 12.56
N GLY A 154 16.10 9.45 12.71
CA GLY A 154 15.98 8.74 13.99
C GLY A 154 14.65 8.03 14.19
N GLU A 155 13.73 8.06 13.23
CA GLU A 155 12.48 7.28 13.27
C GLU A 155 12.58 5.97 12.48
N LEU A 156 11.74 5.01 12.87
CA LEU A 156 11.63 3.70 12.23
C LEU A 156 10.17 3.31 12.05
N LEU A 157 9.78 2.90 10.86
CA LEU A 157 8.49 2.25 10.64
C LEU A 157 8.53 0.85 11.30
N LEU A 158 7.74 0.65 12.35
CA LEU A 158 7.60 -0.65 13.02
C LEU A 158 6.69 -1.59 12.23
N GLY A 159 5.63 -1.06 11.66
CA GLY A 159 4.63 -1.84 10.95
C GLY A 159 3.41 -1.01 10.59
N LEU A 160 2.38 -1.73 10.20
CA LEU A 160 1.09 -1.20 9.76
C LEU A 160 -0.01 -1.74 10.65
N SER A 161 -0.86 -0.84 11.15
CA SER A 161 -2.09 -1.18 11.86
C SER A 161 -3.26 -1.04 10.87
N LEU A 162 -4.01 -2.12 10.69
CA LEU A 162 -5.16 -2.18 9.80
C LEU A 162 -6.41 -2.40 10.63
N PRO A 163 -7.50 -1.63 10.43
CA PRO A 163 -8.78 -1.90 11.09
C PRO A 163 -9.30 -3.27 10.62
N ARG A 164 -9.71 -4.13 11.56
CA ARG A 164 -10.28 -5.44 11.20
C ARG A 164 -11.61 -5.24 10.44
N PRO A 165 -11.76 -5.77 9.22
CA PRO A 165 -12.98 -5.60 8.45
C PRO A 165 -14.14 -6.36 9.12
N GLY A 166 -15.33 -5.76 9.12
CA GLY A 166 -16.56 -6.45 9.48
C GLY A 166 -16.97 -7.46 8.41
N ALA A 167 -17.89 -8.37 8.75
CA ALA A 167 -18.36 -9.43 7.85
C ALA A 167 -19.02 -8.92 6.55
N ALA A 168 -19.45 -7.66 6.54
CA ALA A 168 -20.05 -7.01 5.37
C ALA A 168 -19.08 -6.11 4.60
N THR A 169 -17.78 -6.24 4.86
CA THR A 169 -16.72 -5.44 4.22
C THR A 169 -15.80 -6.37 3.42
N ALA A 170 -15.45 -5.96 2.21
CA ALA A 170 -14.39 -6.61 1.44
C ALA A 170 -13.60 -5.59 0.63
N ASP A 171 -12.37 -5.96 0.31
CA ASP A 171 -11.45 -5.19 -0.52
C ASP A 171 -11.10 -5.94 -1.82
N ALA A 172 -10.53 -5.19 -2.77
CA ALA A 172 -9.95 -5.73 -4.00
C ALA A 172 -8.84 -4.81 -4.49
N TYR A 173 -7.85 -5.39 -5.16
CA TYR A 173 -6.80 -4.64 -5.84
C TYR A 173 -6.65 -5.11 -7.28
N LEU A 174 -6.51 -4.15 -8.18
CA LEU A 174 -6.18 -4.41 -9.57
C LEU A 174 -5.06 -3.48 -10.04
N ARG A 175 -4.13 -4.03 -10.81
CA ARG A 175 -3.15 -3.22 -11.53
C ARG A 175 -3.18 -3.54 -13.03
N PHE A 176 -2.65 -2.62 -13.81
CA PHE A 176 -2.33 -2.83 -15.21
C PHE A 176 -0.83 -2.68 -15.42
N THR A 177 -0.24 -3.67 -16.08
CA THR A 177 1.17 -3.70 -16.52
C THR A 177 1.25 -4.17 -17.97
N PRO A 178 2.28 -3.76 -18.74
CA PRO A 178 2.47 -4.27 -20.10
C PRO A 178 2.89 -5.75 -20.17
N ARG A 179 3.48 -6.27 -19.08
CA ARG A 179 3.93 -7.67 -18.93
C ARG A 179 3.29 -8.30 -17.70
N THR A 180 3.27 -9.62 -17.64
CA THR A 180 2.67 -10.37 -16.53
C THR A 180 3.47 -10.27 -15.24
N GLU A 181 4.81 -10.26 -15.32
CA GLU A 181 5.72 -10.26 -14.17
C GLU A 181 6.85 -9.24 -14.31
N MET A 182 7.42 -8.85 -13.16
CA MET A 182 8.62 -8.00 -13.06
C MET A 182 8.48 -6.70 -13.87
N ASP A 183 7.30 -6.08 -13.82
CA ASP A 183 7.08 -4.80 -14.49
C ASP A 183 6.47 -3.76 -13.54
N ILE A 184 6.66 -2.50 -13.90
CA ILE A 184 6.18 -1.35 -13.13
C ILE A 184 4.73 -1.07 -13.53
N ALA A 185 3.85 -0.89 -12.56
CA ALA A 185 2.46 -0.56 -12.79
C ALA A 185 2.28 0.68 -13.67
N VAL A 186 1.41 0.58 -14.67
CA VAL A 186 0.92 1.71 -15.49
C VAL A 186 -0.17 2.46 -14.73
N ALA A 187 -1.03 1.71 -14.03
CA ALA A 187 -2.06 2.17 -13.13
C ALA A 187 -2.38 1.06 -12.13
N GLY A 188 -2.77 1.43 -10.91
CA GLY A 188 -3.26 0.52 -9.88
C GLY A 188 -4.45 1.15 -9.15
N CYS A 189 -5.37 0.31 -8.66
CA CYS A 189 -6.52 0.75 -7.88
C CYS A 189 -6.85 -0.28 -6.81
N GLY A 190 -6.84 0.16 -5.54
CA GLY A 190 -7.34 -0.56 -4.39
C GLY A 190 -8.70 0.00 -3.96
N VAL A 191 -9.61 -0.87 -3.61
CA VAL A 191 -10.97 -0.51 -3.19
C VAL A 191 -11.34 -1.33 -1.96
N SER A 192 -12.03 -0.70 -1.00
CA SER A 192 -12.75 -1.38 0.07
C SER A 192 -14.18 -0.85 0.12
N VAL A 193 -15.16 -1.75 0.24
CA VAL A 193 -16.58 -1.40 0.34
C VAL A 193 -17.24 -2.15 1.50
N THR A 194 -18.18 -1.49 2.17
CA THR A 194 -19.05 -2.09 3.18
C THR A 194 -20.50 -1.97 2.70
N LEU A 195 -21.25 -3.06 2.74
CA LEU A 195 -22.66 -3.09 2.33
C LEU A 195 -23.57 -3.33 3.53
N ASP A 196 -24.73 -2.70 3.57
CA ASP A 196 -25.80 -3.06 4.52
C ASP A 196 -26.55 -4.33 4.09
N ALA A 197 -27.47 -4.81 4.91
CA ALA A 197 -28.27 -6.00 4.63
C ALA A 197 -29.08 -5.90 3.31
N GLY A 198 -29.43 -4.69 2.89
CA GLY A 198 -30.13 -4.42 1.63
C GLY A 198 -29.21 -4.36 0.40
N GLY A 199 -27.89 -4.51 0.57
CA GLY A 199 -26.91 -4.41 -0.49
C GLY A 199 -26.55 -2.96 -0.86
N VAL A 200 -26.90 -1.99 -0.02
CA VAL A 200 -26.52 -0.58 -0.21
C VAL A 200 -25.13 -0.35 0.39
N CYS A 201 -24.27 0.34 -0.33
CA CYS A 201 -22.93 0.70 0.12
C CYS A 201 -23.02 1.76 1.23
N THR A 202 -22.55 1.41 2.43
CA THR A 202 -22.55 2.30 3.60
C THR A 202 -21.21 2.96 3.84
N ALA A 203 -20.13 2.36 3.35
CA ALA A 203 -18.79 2.93 3.39
C ALA A 203 -17.97 2.45 2.20
N ALA A 204 -17.11 3.31 1.69
CA ALA A 204 -16.16 3.00 0.64
C ALA A 204 -14.85 3.76 0.84
N ARG A 205 -13.75 3.16 0.44
CA ARG A 205 -12.44 3.82 0.29
C ARG A 205 -11.83 3.39 -1.04
N VAL A 206 -11.24 4.34 -1.74
CA VAL A 206 -10.64 4.11 -3.06
C VAL A 206 -9.24 4.70 -3.07
N GLY A 207 -8.23 3.86 -3.24
CA GLY A 207 -6.83 4.25 -3.41
C GLY A 207 -6.36 4.04 -4.85
N ILE A 208 -5.69 5.01 -5.46
CA ILE A 208 -5.09 4.87 -6.79
C ILE A 208 -3.57 5.03 -6.73
N GLY A 209 -2.85 4.27 -7.56
CA GLY A 209 -1.39 4.29 -7.65
C GLY A 209 -0.88 4.32 -9.08
N ALA A 210 0.39 4.65 -9.27
CA ALA A 210 1.10 4.79 -10.54
C ALA A 210 0.55 5.89 -11.47
N VAL A 211 -0.41 6.69 -11.04
CA VAL A 211 -1.10 7.71 -11.85
C VAL A 211 -0.98 9.14 -11.27
N ALA A 212 -0.11 9.34 -10.31
CA ALA A 212 0.26 10.63 -9.74
C ALA A 212 1.67 10.52 -9.11
N PRO A 213 2.31 11.60 -8.64
CA PRO A 213 3.61 11.53 -7.95
C PRO A 213 3.59 10.67 -6.67
N THR A 214 2.43 10.52 -6.04
CA THR A 214 2.18 9.63 -4.90
C THR A 214 0.88 8.84 -5.13
N ALA A 215 0.68 7.75 -4.39
CA ALA A 215 -0.64 7.12 -4.34
C ALA A 215 -1.65 8.07 -3.66
N LEU A 216 -2.89 8.07 -4.12
CA LEU A 216 -3.92 9.00 -3.70
C LEU A 216 -5.11 8.26 -3.09
N LEU A 217 -5.66 8.78 -1.98
CA LEU A 217 -7.02 8.49 -1.55
C LEU A 217 -7.99 9.36 -2.38
N VAL A 218 -8.95 8.75 -3.07
CA VAL A 218 -9.91 9.47 -3.93
C VAL A 218 -11.28 9.53 -3.24
N GLU A 219 -11.45 10.52 -2.38
CA GLU A 219 -12.69 10.70 -1.61
C GLU A 219 -13.93 10.88 -2.51
N ALA A 220 -13.78 11.58 -3.63
CA ALA A 220 -14.87 11.77 -4.60
C ALA A 220 -15.34 10.42 -5.22
N ALA A 221 -14.43 9.45 -5.40
CA ALA A 221 -14.82 8.12 -5.85
C ALA A 221 -15.59 7.36 -4.77
N ALA A 222 -15.15 7.44 -3.52
CA ALA A 222 -15.86 6.85 -2.39
C ALA A 222 -17.27 7.47 -2.22
N ALA A 223 -17.39 8.79 -2.31
CA ALA A 223 -18.66 9.50 -2.23
C ALA A 223 -19.65 9.10 -3.34
N ALA A 224 -19.15 8.79 -4.55
CA ALA A 224 -20.00 8.32 -5.65
C ALA A 224 -20.55 6.90 -5.43
N LEU A 225 -19.95 6.10 -4.54
CA LEU A 225 -20.37 4.73 -4.23
C LEU A 225 -21.33 4.66 -3.03
N VAL A 226 -21.09 5.47 -2.01
CA VAL A 226 -21.88 5.46 -0.77
C VAL A 226 -23.33 5.85 -1.05
N GLY A 227 -24.27 5.13 -0.44
CA GLY A 227 -25.72 5.27 -0.63
C GLY A 227 -26.27 4.60 -1.88
N THR A 228 -25.45 3.95 -2.69
CA THR A 228 -25.86 3.24 -3.91
C THR A 228 -25.82 1.71 -3.73
N ARG A 229 -26.38 0.97 -4.68
CA ARG A 229 -26.24 -0.50 -4.78
C ARG A 229 -25.03 -0.92 -5.61
N LEU A 230 -24.08 -0.01 -5.82
CA LEU A 230 -22.93 -0.20 -6.69
C LEU A 230 -23.35 -0.63 -8.11
N ASP A 231 -24.37 0.02 -8.63
CA ASP A 231 -24.86 -0.16 -9.98
C ASP A 231 -23.90 0.48 -11.02
N GLU A 232 -24.20 0.28 -12.30
CA GLU A 232 -23.34 0.76 -13.37
C GLU A 232 -23.13 2.29 -13.34
N ALA A 233 -24.14 3.04 -12.96
CA ALA A 233 -24.07 4.51 -12.85
C ALA A 233 -23.09 4.92 -11.74
N ALA A 234 -23.18 4.31 -10.57
CA ALA A 234 -22.25 4.55 -9.44
C ALA A 234 -20.82 4.13 -9.79
N LEU A 235 -20.65 2.96 -10.43
CA LEU A 235 -19.34 2.49 -10.88
C LEU A 235 -18.70 3.44 -11.89
N ASN A 236 -19.49 3.94 -12.85
CA ASN A 236 -19.01 4.91 -13.85
C ASN A 236 -18.62 6.24 -13.19
N ALA A 237 -19.42 6.74 -12.24
CA ALA A 237 -19.11 7.96 -11.51
C ALA A 237 -17.81 7.83 -10.68
N ALA A 238 -17.64 6.72 -9.97
CA ALA A 238 -16.41 6.45 -9.21
C ALA A 238 -15.19 6.34 -10.12
N GLY A 239 -15.31 5.64 -11.26
CA GLY A 239 -14.25 5.55 -12.26
C GLY A 239 -13.88 6.90 -12.86
N ALA A 240 -14.85 7.76 -13.15
CA ALA A 240 -14.63 9.12 -13.63
C ALA A 240 -13.91 9.98 -12.58
N ALA A 241 -14.27 9.86 -11.30
CA ALA A 241 -13.60 10.54 -10.19
C ALA A 241 -12.12 10.13 -10.08
N CYS A 242 -11.81 8.83 -10.20
CA CYS A 242 -10.42 8.34 -10.23
C CYS A 242 -9.64 8.90 -11.42
N SER A 243 -10.26 8.92 -12.62
CA SER A 243 -9.64 9.50 -13.82
C SER A 243 -9.34 11.00 -13.65
N SER A 244 -10.24 11.74 -13.01
CA SER A 244 -10.10 13.18 -12.76
C SER A 244 -9.02 13.49 -11.71
N ALA A 245 -8.89 12.67 -10.67
CA ALA A 245 -7.87 12.83 -9.63
C ALA A 245 -6.46 12.49 -10.14
N ALA A 246 -6.33 11.71 -11.21
CA ALA A 246 -5.06 11.25 -11.75
C ALA A 246 -4.29 12.36 -12.47
N SER A 247 -2.99 12.49 -12.15
CA SER A 247 -2.02 13.40 -12.78
C SER A 247 -0.75 12.65 -13.21
N PRO A 248 -0.88 11.64 -14.11
CA PRO A 248 0.22 10.78 -14.49
C PRO A 248 1.19 11.44 -15.46
N ILE A 249 2.41 10.90 -15.49
CA ILE A 249 3.40 11.22 -16.53
C ILE A 249 3.12 10.42 -17.81
N THR A 250 3.65 10.91 -18.94
CA THR A 250 3.81 10.12 -20.17
C THR A 250 5.21 9.51 -20.19
N ASP A 251 5.32 8.20 -20.37
CA ASP A 251 6.59 7.49 -20.53
C ASP A 251 6.46 6.34 -21.55
N LYS A 252 7.51 5.51 -21.65
CA LYS A 252 7.53 4.35 -22.58
C LYS A 252 6.45 3.29 -22.30
N ARG A 253 5.76 3.33 -21.14
CA ARG A 253 4.71 2.38 -20.75
C ARG A 253 3.31 2.86 -21.09
N GLY A 254 3.14 4.16 -21.32
CA GLY A 254 1.85 4.72 -21.68
C GLY A 254 1.79 6.23 -21.58
N THR A 255 0.87 6.82 -22.34
CA THR A 255 0.57 8.25 -22.26
C THR A 255 -0.22 8.59 -21.00
N ALA A 256 -0.16 9.85 -20.59
CA ALA A 256 -0.94 10.36 -19.46
C ALA A 256 -2.45 10.10 -19.64
N ASP A 257 -2.98 10.32 -20.84
CA ASP A 257 -4.40 10.09 -21.15
C ASP A 257 -4.78 8.62 -21.08
N TYR A 258 -3.91 7.73 -21.55
CA TYR A 258 -4.11 6.29 -21.43
C TYR A 258 -4.17 5.85 -19.95
N ARG A 259 -3.23 6.33 -19.12
CA ARG A 259 -3.19 6.02 -17.69
C ARG A 259 -4.43 6.50 -16.96
N ARG A 260 -4.94 7.72 -17.29
CA ARG A 260 -6.21 8.24 -16.74
C ARG A 260 -7.40 7.35 -17.10
N LYS A 261 -7.49 6.91 -18.35
CA LYS A 261 -8.56 5.99 -18.78
C LYS A 261 -8.48 4.65 -18.06
N VAL A 262 -7.28 4.08 -17.97
CA VAL A 262 -7.06 2.75 -17.36
C VAL A 262 -7.42 2.76 -15.89
N VAL A 263 -7.01 3.76 -15.11
CA VAL A 263 -7.30 3.80 -13.66
C VAL A 263 -8.80 3.86 -13.39
N GLY A 264 -9.59 4.57 -14.20
CA GLY A 264 -11.05 4.57 -14.09
C GLY A 264 -11.67 3.20 -14.39
N VAL A 265 -11.11 2.46 -15.36
CA VAL A 265 -11.55 1.07 -15.66
C VAL A 265 -11.19 0.14 -14.48
N LEU A 266 -9.98 0.26 -13.94
CA LEU A 266 -9.55 -0.55 -12.78
C LEU A 266 -10.44 -0.30 -11.57
N CYS A 267 -10.80 0.97 -11.28
CA CYS A 267 -11.69 1.33 -10.19
C CYS A 267 -13.04 0.61 -10.33
N ARG A 268 -13.70 0.72 -11.48
CA ARG A 268 -14.99 0.04 -11.72
C ARG A 268 -14.93 -1.47 -11.50
N ARG A 269 -13.88 -2.11 -12.02
CA ARG A 269 -13.67 -3.56 -11.88
C ARG A 269 -13.36 -3.95 -10.44
N ALA A 270 -12.51 -3.21 -9.75
CA ALA A 270 -12.17 -3.49 -8.36
C ALA A 270 -13.38 -3.33 -7.43
N VAL A 271 -14.22 -2.30 -7.64
CA VAL A 271 -15.49 -2.14 -6.91
C VAL A 271 -16.42 -3.34 -7.16
N GLY A 272 -16.55 -3.79 -8.41
CA GLY A 272 -17.35 -4.97 -8.75
C GLY A 272 -16.86 -6.23 -8.01
N ILE A 273 -15.54 -6.48 -8.01
CA ILE A 273 -14.94 -7.62 -7.30
C ILE A 273 -15.18 -7.51 -5.79
N ALA A 274 -14.95 -6.35 -5.18
CA ALA A 274 -15.15 -6.14 -3.75
C ALA A 274 -16.63 -6.35 -3.36
N ARG A 275 -17.60 -5.81 -4.14
CA ARG A 275 -19.02 -6.05 -3.97
C ARG A 275 -19.36 -7.54 -3.99
N ASP A 276 -18.89 -8.25 -5.01
CA ASP A 276 -19.21 -9.66 -5.21
C ASP A 276 -18.64 -10.53 -4.07
N ARG A 277 -17.47 -10.17 -3.52
CA ARG A 277 -16.92 -10.79 -2.31
C ARG A 277 -17.81 -10.59 -1.09
N VAL A 278 -18.31 -9.37 -0.84
CA VAL A 278 -19.24 -9.11 0.27
C VAL A 278 -20.50 -9.98 0.12
N LEU A 279 -21.04 -10.08 -1.09
CA LEU A 279 -22.25 -10.88 -1.35
C LEU A 279 -21.99 -12.38 -1.18
N ALA A 280 -20.82 -12.87 -1.60
CA ALA A 280 -20.44 -14.28 -1.43
C ALA A 280 -20.22 -14.67 0.05
N HIS A 281 -19.77 -13.75 0.91
CA HIS A 281 -19.63 -14.01 2.35
C HIS A 281 -20.97 -14.13 3.08
N ARG A 282 -22.10 -13.72 2.45
CA ARG A 282 -23.45 -13.77 3.02
C ARG A 282 -24.25 -14.98 2.58
N ALA A 283 -23.83 -15.65 1.50
CA ALA A 283 -24.46 -16.87 0.98
C ALA A 283 -23.96 -18.12 1.71
#